data_4e33aaee81defdf17ffbc5d5cd037da3
#
_entry.id   4e33aaee81defdf17ffbc5d5cd037da3
#
_cell.length_a   1.000
_cell.length_b   1.000
_cell.length_c   1.000
_cell.angle_alpha   90.00
_cell.angle_beta   90.00
_cell.angle_gamma   90.00
#
_symmetry.space_group_name_H-M   'P 1'
#
loop_
_entity.id
_entity.type
_entity.pdbx_description
1 polymer ?
#
loop_
_entity_poly.entity_id
_entity_poly.type
_entity_poly.pdbx_seq_one_letter_code
_entity_poly.pdbx_strand_id
1 'polypeptide(L)'
;VIRILVADDEHLIRDAVAGLLELDDDFEVVGRAASGDEAVVTALRVRPDVALLDLQMPGADGIEVARRLAADLPGCGCVILTSHGRPGYLKAALAAGVLGFLPKTTSARDLAAAVRKVAAGGRHVDPELAAEAISAGDSPLTPRETDVLALARDGAPVEEIARRVSLSGGTVRNYLTAAIAKLGAANRHDAVRVAAERGWI
;
A
#
# COMPACT_ATOMS: atom_id res chain seq x y z
N VAL A 1 -21.24 -7.55 15.74
CA VAL A 1 -20.35 -8.36 14.84
C VAL A 1 -19.69 -7.39 13.88
N ILE A 2 -18.37 -7.40 13.79
CA ILE A 2 -17.58 -6.56 12.88
C ILE A 2 -17.49 -7.27 11.53
N ARG A 3 -17.95 -6.61 10.48
CA ARG A 3 -18.00 -7.13 9.12
C ARG A 3 -16.69 -6.79 8.40
N ILE A 4 -16.00 -7.81 7.88
CA ILE A 4 -14.63 -7.69 7.36
C ILE A 4 -14.58 -8.09 5.89
N LEU A 5 -13.92 -7.28 5.06
CA LEU A 5 -13.44 -7.65 3.73
C LEU A 5 -11.97 -8.01 3.81
N VAL A 6 -11.56 -9.12 3.21
CA VAL A 6 -10.14 -9.52 3.07
C VAL A 6 -9.74 -9.47 1.59
N ALA A 7 -8.75 -8.67 1.24
CA ALA A 7 -8.23 -8.55 -0.12
C ALA A 7 -6.73 -8.84 -0.14
N ASP A 8 -6.33 -9.86 -0.89
CA ASP A 8 -4.95 -10.31 -1.06
C ASP A 8 -4.87 -11.14 -2.36
N ASP A 9 -3.87 -10.95 -3.19
CA ASP A 9 -3.73 -11.73 -4.42
C ASP A 9 -3.20 -13.15 -4.16
N GLU A 10 -2.54 -13.37 -3.03
CA GLU A 10 -2.10 -14.69 -2.58
C GLU A 10 -3.26 -15.47 -1.95
N HIS A 11 -3.81 -16.42 -2.70
CA HIS A 11 -4.99 -17.22 -2.30
C HIS A 11 -4.85 -17.86 -0.91
N LEU A 12 -3.68 -18.46 -0.63
CA LEU A 12 -3.44 -19.13 0.66
C LEU A 12 -3.46 -18.14 1.84
N ILE A 13 -2.82 -16.97 1.67
CA ILE A 13 -2.79 -15.94 2.71
C ILE A 13 -4.18 -15.37 2.94
N ARG A 14 -4.89 -15.04 1.87
CA ARG A 14 -6.27 -14.55 1.93
C ARG A 14 -7.19 -15.49 2.71
N ASP A 15 -7.13 -16.79 2.40
CA ASP A 15 -7.97 -17.79 3.09
C ASP A 15 -7.52 -18.03 4.53
N ALA A 16 -6.20 -18.03 4.80
CA ALA A 16 -5.68 -18.18 6.16
C ALA A 16 -6.09 -17.00 7.05
N VAL A 17 -5.96 -15.76 6.56
CA VAL A 17 -6.37 -14.55 7.30
C VAL A 17 -7.87 -14.56 7.56
N ALA A 18 -8.67 -14.88 6.55
CA ALA A 18 -10.12 -14.99 6.72
C ALA A 18 -10.49 -16.05 7.78
N GLY A 19 -9.93 -17.26 7.66
CA GLY A 19 -10.20 -18.34 8.62
C GLY A 19 -9.73 -18.03 10.05
N LEU A 20 -8.60 -17.32 10.22
CA LEU A 20 -8.13 -16.88 11.54
C LEU A 20 -9.10 -15.87 12.19
N LEU A 21 -9.65 -14.95 11.41
CA LEU A 21 -10.60 -13.96 11.92
C LEU A 21 -11.95 -14.60 12.25
N GLU A 22 -12.41 -15.57 11.46
CA GLU A 22 -13.66 -16.30 11.69
C GLU A 22 -13.62 -17.21 12.95
N LEU A 23 -12.46 -17.36 13.63
CA LEU A 23 -12.38 -18.03 14.93
C LEU A 23 -12.91 -17.17 16.08
N ASP A 24 -13.00 -15.85 15.90
CA ASP A 24 -13.54 -14.91 16.88
C ASP A 24 -15.02 -14.64 16.61
N ASP A 25 -15.90 -14.90 17.56
CA ASP A 25 -17.36 -14.78 17.42
C ASP A 25 -17.87 -13.35 17.11
N ASP A 26 -17.03 -12.34 17.33
CA ASP A 26 -17.35 -10.93 17.03
C ASP A 26 -16.95 -10.49 15.63
N PHE A 27 -16.43 -11.40 14.79
CA PHE A 27 -16.05 -11.12 13.41
C PHE A 27 -16.88 -11.91 12.39
N GLU A 28 -17.15 -11.27 11.25
CA GLU A 28 -17.78 -11.90 10.08
C GLU A 28 -17.02 -11.51 8.82
N VAL A 29 -16.43 -12.45 8.09
CA VAL A 29 -15.81 -12.19 6.79
C VAL A 29 -16.88 -12.15 5.71
N VAL A 30 -17.32 -10.96 5.35
CA VAL A 30 -18.42 -10.71 4.39
C VAL A 30 -17.98 -10.65 2.93
N GLY A 31 -16.66 -10.65 2.67
CA GLY A 31 -16.13 -10.62 1.31
C GLY A 31 -14.66 -10.98 1.25
N ARG A 32 -14.27 -11.52 0.08
CA ARG A 32 -12.87 -11.81 -0.27
C ARG A 32 -12.62 -11.28 -1.67
N ALA A 33 -11.41 -10.78 -1.94
CA ALA A 33 -11.01 -10.25 -3.23
C ALA A 33 -9.56 -10.63 -3.54
N ALA A 34 -9.26 -10.90 -4.82
CA ALA A 34 -7.94 -11.29 -5.30
C ALA A 34 -7.20 -10.13 -6.03
N SER A 35 -7.82 -8.96 -6.12
CA SER A 35 -7.24 -7.77 -6.74
C SER A 35 -7.83 -6.50 -6.13
N GLY A 36 -7.15 -5.37 -6.33
CA GLY A 36 -7.64 -4.11 -5.81
C GLY A 36 -8.95 -3.66 -6.44
N ASP A 37 -9.14 -3.86 -7.74
CA ASP A 37 -10.40 -3.50 -8.39
C ASP A 37 -11.57 -4.37 -7.91
N GLU A 38 -11.35 -5.67 -7.70
CA GLU A 38 -12.35 -6.56 -7.09
C GLU A 38 -12.65 -6.16 -5.64
N ALA A 39 -11.62 -5.72 -4.88
CA ALA A 39 -11.79 -5.26 -3.51
C ALA A 39 -12.74 -4.05 -3.42
N VAL A 40 -12.57 -3.06 -4.31
CA VAL A 40 -13.46 -1.89 -4.37
C VAL A 40 -14.89 -2.30 -4.69
N VAL A 41 -15.10 -3.09 -5.74
CA VAL A 41 -16.44 -3.56 -6.16
C VAL A 41 -17.12 -4.36 -5.03
N THR A 42 -16.36 -5.25 -4.39
CA THR A 42 -16.87 -6.08 -3.29
C THR A 42 -17.21 -5.21 -2.07
N ALA A 43 -16.32 -4.29 -1.67
CA ALA A 43 -16.57 -3.40 -0.54
C ALA A 43 -17.84 -2.56 -0.71
N LEU A 44 -18.07 -1.97 -1.88
CA LEU A 44 -19.26 -1.18 -2.17
C LEU A 44 -20.55 -2.02 -2.09
N ARG A 45 -20.47 -3.30 -2.47
CA ARG A 45 -21.60 -4.23 -2.43
C ARG A 45 -21.91 -4.70 -1.00
N VAL A 46 -20.88 -5.16 -0.27
CA VAL A 46 -21.10 -5.79 1.05
C VAL A 46 -21.02 -4.80 2.22
N ARG A 47 -20.48 -3.61 2.00
CA ARG A 47 -20.31 -2.54 2.99
C ARG A 47 -19.70 -3.04 4.29
N PRO A 48 -18.42 -3.45 4.30
CA PRO A 48 -17.73 -3.92 5.48
C PRO A 48 -17.45 -2.75 6.45
N ASP A 49 -17.31 -3.07 7.74
CA ASP A 49 -16.83 -2.11 8.75
C ASP A 49 -15.31 -1.92 8.63
N VAL A 50 -14.59 -3.00 8.27
CA VAL A 50 -13.14 -2.99 8.08
C VAL A 50 -12.76 -3.70 6.80
N ALA A 51 -11.87 -3.10 6.01
CA ALA A 51 -11.20 -3.72 4.87
C ALA A 51 -9.73 -4.01 5.21
N LEU A 52 -9.37 -5.30 5.23
CA LEU A 52 -7.97 -5.75 5.28
C LEU A 52 -7.46 -5.86 3.85
N LEU A 53 -6.44 -5.11 3.52
CA LEU A 53 -5.94 -4.95 2.16
C LEU A 53 -4.45 -5.31 2.12
N ASP A 54 -4.08 -6.23 1.24
CA ASP A 54 -2.66 -6.35 0.90
C ASP A 54 -2.18 -5.08 0.20
N LEU A 55 -0.93 -4.72 0.49
CA LEU A 55 -0.31 -3.54 -0.11
C LEU A 55 -0.14 -3.69 -1.62
N GLN A 56 0.28 -4.87 -2.09
CA GLN A 56 0.62 -5.12 -3.48
C GLN A 56 -0.38 -6.10 -4.11
N MET A 57 -1.29 -5.58 -4.89
CA MET A 57 -2.30 -6.38 -5.62
C MET A 57 -2.31 -6.00 -7.11
N PRO A 58 -2.75 -6.91 -8.00
CA PRO A 58 -3.03 -6.58 -9.38
C PRO A 58 -4.12 -5.50 -9.51
N GLY A 59 -3.99 -4.63 -10.51
CA GLY A 59 -4.88 -3.50 -10.71
C GLY A 59 -4.54 -2.36 -9.74
N ALA A 60 -5.49 -1.94 -8.92
CA ALA A 60 -5.25 -0.97 -7.85
C ALA A 60 -4.48 -1.61 -6.69
N ASP A 61 -3.44 -0.93 -6.18
CA ASP A 61 -2.78 -1.34 -4.95
C ASP A 61 -3.65 -1.05 -3.70
N GLY A 62 -3.25 -1.60 -2.53
CA GLY A 62 -4.02 -1.45 -1.31
C GLY A 62 -4.19 0.02 -0.86
N ILE A 63 -3.23 0.90 -1.15
CA ILE A 63 -3.32 2.33 -0.83
C ILE A 63 -4.33 3.02 -1.73
N GLU A 64 -4.34 2.70 -3.02
CA GLU A 64 -5.32 3.24 -3.96
C GLU A 64 -6.73 2.74 -3.64
N VAL A 65 -6.89 1.46 -3.26
CA VAL A 65 -8.16 0.92 -2.77
C VAL A 65 -8.62 1.71 -1.54
N ALA A 66 -7.75 1.90 -0.54
CA ALA A 66 -8.09 2.65 0.67
C ALA A 66 -8.52 4.09 0.35
N ARG A 67 -7.86 4.76 -0.60
CA ARG A 67 -8.24 6.11 -1.04
C ARG A 67 -9.63 6.16 -1.67
N ARG A 68 -9.96 5.17 -2.53
CA ARG A 68 -11.30 5.06 -3.13
C ARG A 68 -12.35 4.78 -2.06
N LEU A 69 -12.08 3.85 -1.13
CA LEU A 69 -13.02 3.54 -0.04
C LEU A 69 -13.22 4.73 0.91
N ALA A 70 -12.18 5.52 1.19
CA ALA A 70 -12.32 6.73 2.00
C ALA A 70 -13.28 7.76 1.36
N ALA A 71 -13.36 7.82 0.03
CA ALA A 71 -14.28 8.69 -0.70
C ALA A 71 -15.69 8.10 -0.80
N ASP A 72 -15.80 6.82 -1.15
CA ASP A 72 -17.05 6.19 -1.55
C ASP A 72 -17.76 5.46 -0.38
N LEU A 73 -17.00 5.07 0.65
CA LEU A 73 -17.47 4.32 1.83
C LEU A 73 -16.76 4.81 3.11
N PRO A 74 -16.96 6.06 3.54
CA PRO A 74 -16.20 6.69 4.64
C PRO A 74 -16.37 6.01 6.01
N GLY A 75 -17.37 5.14 6.18
CA GLY A 75 -17.54 4.33 7.39
C GLY A 75 -16.67 3.06 7.44
N CYS A 76 -15.99 2.70 6.36
CA CYS A 76 -15.13 1.52 6.31
C CYS A 76 -13.70 1.88 6.72
N GLY A 77 -13.21 1.33 7.82
CA GLY A 77 -11.82 1.46 8.25
C GLY A 77 -10.90 0.58 7.40
N CYS A 78 -9.82 1.15 6.84
CA CYS A 78 -8.85 0.37 6.06
C CYS A 78 -7.63 0.00 6.89
N VAL A 79 -7.21 -1.26 6.80
CA VAL A 79 -5.98 -1.81 7.37
C VAL A 79 -5.14 -2.38 6.24
N ILE A 80 -3.89 -1.94 6.11
CA ILE A 80 -2.93 -2.53 5.18
C ILE A 80 -2.18 -3.66 5.87
N LEU A 81 -2.13 -4.82 5.22
CA LEU A 81 -1.21 -5.90 5.55
C LEU A 81 -0.09 -5.95 4.52
N THR A 82 1.17 -6.03 4.96
CA THR A 82 2.30 -6.00 4.03
C THR A 82 3.37 -7.04 4.38
N SER A 83 3.91 -7.70 3.36
CA SER A 83 5.09 -8.55 3.51
C SER A 83 6.38 -7.74 3.68
N HIS A 84 6.39 -6.46 3.23
CA HIS A 84 7.55 -5.58 3.26
C HIS A 84 7.11 -4.16 3.65
N GLY A 85 7.22 -3.84 4.94
CA GLY A 85 6.90 -2.53 5.49
C GLY A 85 7.94 -1.48 5.13
N ARG A 86 7.97 -1.00 3.88
CA ARG A 86 8.87 0.10 3.50
C ARG A 86 8.37 1.43 4.05
N PRO A 87 9.26 2.30 4.59
CA PRO A 87 8.89 3.54 5.26
C PRO A 87 7.97 4.48 4.46
N GLY A 88 8.18 4.58 3.15
CA GLY A 88 7.38 5.46 2.30
C GLY A 88 5.94 4.98 2.10
N TYR A 89 5.69 3.68 2.16
CA TYR A 89 4.34 3.15 2.05
C TYR A 89 3.48 3.49 3.27
N LEU A 90 4.07 3.49 4.47
CA LEU A 90 3.34 3.91 5.66
C LEU A 90 2.87 5.38 5.55
N LYS A 91 3.76 6.29 5.13
CA LYS A 91 3.40 7.70 4.93
C LYS A 91 2.29 7.86 3.89
N ALA A 92 2.42 7.17 2.76
CA ALA A 92 1.42 7.20 1.69
C ALA A 92 0.06 6.60 2.15
N ALA A 93 0.09 5.50 2.90
CA ALA A 93 -1.10 4.86 3.45
C ALA A 93 -1.84 5.79 4.43
N LEU A 94 -1.11 6.41 5.36
CA LEU A 94 -1.71 7.37 6.30
C LEU A 94 -2.31 8.59 5.60
N ALA A 95 -1.65 9.10 4.56
CA ALA A 95 -2.17 10.19 3.73
C ALA A 95 -3.43 9.78 2.93
N ALA A 96 -3.58 8.50 2.60
CA ALA A 96 -4.77 7.94 1.94
C ALA A 96 -5.92 7.62 2.92
N GLY A 97 -5.75 7.89 4.23
CA GLY A 97 -6.77 7.66 5.24
C GLY A 97 -6.77 6.25 5.86
N VAL A 98 -5.72 5.45 5.61
CA VAL A 98 -5.55 4.14 6.25
C VAL A 98 -5.44 4.30 7.78
N LEU A 99 -6.18 3.47 8.51
CA LEU A 99 -6.21 3.49 9.97
C LEU A 99 -5.31 2.41 10.59
N GLY A 100 -5.03 1.31 9.88
CA GLY A 100 -4.16 0.25 10.34
C GLY A 100 -3.03 -0.06 9.34
N PHE A 101 -1.81 -0.29 9.83
CA PHE A 101 -0.69 -0.70 8.98
C PHE A 101 0.18 -1.72 9.73
N LEU A 102 0.21 -2.97 9.23
CA LEU A 102 0.75 -4.13 9.91
C LEU A 102 1.56 -5.01 8.97
N PRO A 103 2.63 -5.66 9.45
CA PRO A 103 3.30 -6.69 8.67
C PRO A 103 2.44 -7.98 8.62
N LYS A 104 2.51 -8.75 7.53
CA LYS A 104 1.85 -10.07 7.40
C LYS A 104 2.38 -11.11 8.42
N THR A 105 3.47 -10.78 9.13
CA THR A 105 4.02 -11.58 10.25
C THR A 105 3.32 -11.31 11.59
N THR A 106 2.40 -10.36 11.64
CA THR A 106 1.60 -10.04 12.84
C THR A 106 0.87 -11.28 13.36
N SER A 107 0.85 -11.46 14.68
CA SER A 107 0.12 -12.58 15.30
C SER A 107 -1.39 -12.45 15.06
N ALA A 108 -2.11 -13.58 15.01
CA ALA A 108 -3.57 -13.57 14.89
C ALA A 108 -4.25 -12.71 15.97
N ARG A 109 -3.74 -12.77 17.20
CA ARG A 109 -4.22 -11.97 18.33
C ARG A 109 -4.07 -10.47 18.10
N ASP A 110 -2.90 -10.04 17.62
CA ASP A 110 -2.61 -8.61 17.40
C ASP A 110 -3.37 -8.09 16.16
N LEU A 111 -3.55 -8.94 15.15
CA LEU A 111 -4.40 -8.62 14.00
C LEU A 111 -5.86 -8.40 14.44
N ALA A 112 -6.40 -9.31 15.26
CA ALA A 112 -7.76 -9.17 15.79
C ALA A 112 -7.92 -7.89 16.63
N ALA A 113 -6.93 -7.57 17.49
CA ALA A 113 -6.91 -6.34 18.27
C ALA A 113 -6.87 -5.09 17.37
N ALA A 114 -6.08 -5.11 16.30
CA ALA A 114 -6.01 -4.03 15.32
C ALA A 114 -7.34 -3.83 14.59
N VAL A 115 -8.00 -4.90 14.16
CA VAL A 115 -9.32 -4.86 13.50
C VAL A 115 -10.36 -4.24 14.43
N ARG A 116 -10.44 -4.68 15.70
CA ARG A 116 -11.36 -4.09 16.70
C ARG A 116 -11.12 -2.61 16.90
N LYS A 117 -9.85 -2.21 17.01
CA LYS A 117 -9.47 -0.82 17.19
C LYS A 117 -9.85 0.05 16.00
N VAL A 118 -9.62 -0.45 14.78
CA VAL A 118 -9.97 0.26 13.53
C VAL A 118 -11.49 0.33 13.36
N ALA A 119 -12.22 -0.73 13.64
CA ALA A 119 -13.69 -0.73 13.63
C ALA A 119 -14.29 0.31 14.58
N ALA A 120 -13.61 0.60 15.70
CA ALA A 120 -13.98 1.67 16.64
C ALA A 120 -13.48 3.07 16.22
N GLY A 121 -12.93 3.23 15.00
CA GLY A 121 -12.41 4.50 14.49
C GLY A 121 -11.00 4.86 15.00
N GLY A 122 -10.35 3.97 15.74
CA GLY A 122 -8.98 4.17 16.23
C GLY A 122 -7.92 3.84 15.17
N ARG A 123 -6.66 4.19 15.46
CA ARG A 123 -5.51 3.87 14.60
C ARG A 123 -4.64 2.79 15.23
N HIS A 124 -4.14 1.89 14.39
CA HIS A 124 -3.19 0.86 14.79
C HIS A 124 -2.07 0.74 13.76
N VAL A 125 -0.89 1.25 14.11
CA VAL A 125 0.31 1.16 13.27
C VAL A 125 1.34 0.35 14.06
N ASP A 126 1.99 -0.59 13.38
CA ASP A 126 3.09 -1.34 13.96
C ASP A 126 4.22 -0.40 14.39
N PRO A 127 4.74 -0.51 15.64
CA PRO A 127 5.73 0.42 16.17
C PRO A 127 7.08 0.39 15.42
N GLU A 128 7.51 -0.77 14.94
CA GLU A 128 8.77 -0.91 14.19
C GLU A 128 8.65 -0.22 12.84
N LEU A 129 7.55 -0.45 12.12
CA LEU A 129 7.26 0.23 10.84
C LEU A 129 7.13 1.74 11.01
N ALA A 130 6.55 2.19 12.12
CA ALA A 130 6.46 3.61 12.44
C ALA A 130 7.84 4.22 12.69
N ALA A 131 8.70 3.55 13.46
CA ALA A 131 10.07 4.00 13.73
C ALA A 131 10.92 4.06 12.46
N GLU A 132 10.83 3.06 11.59
CA GLU A 132 11.49 3.05 10.28
C GLU A 132 11.03 4.22 9.39
N ALA A 133 9.73 4.49 9.33
CA ALA A 133 9.17 5.58 8.55
C ALA A 133 9.63 6.96 9.04
N ILE A 134 9.80 7.13 10.35
CA ILE A 134 10.34 8.34 10.94
C ILE A 134 11.82 8.50 10.57
N SER A 135 12.59 7.41 10.68
CA SER A 135 14.03 7.40 10.41
C SER A 135 14.38 7.60 8.93
N ALA A 136 13.55 7.13 8.03
CA ALA A 136 13.76 7.25 6.58
C ALA A 136 13.63 8.70 6.05
N GLY A 137 13.02 9.60 6.83
CA GLY A 137 12.81 10.99 6.43
C GLY A 137 11.81 11.16 5.26
N ASP A 138 11.80 12.35 4.68
CA ASP A 138 10.98 12.64 3.50
C ASP A 138 11.75 12.34 2.21
N SER A 139 11.01 11.98 1.15
CA SER A 139 11.60 11.76 -0.16
C SER A 139 12.21 13.06 -0.70
N PRO A 140 13.47 13.07 -1.16
CA PRO A 140 14.07 14.22 -1.80
C PRO A 140 13.58 14.42 -3.24
N LEU A 141 12.79 13.46 -3.75
CA LEU A 141 12.30 13.47 -5.12
C LEU A 141 11.07 14.35 -5.25
N THR A 142 10.98 15.08 -6.34
CA THR A 142 9.73 15.73 -6.74
C THR A 142 8.72 14.68 -7.24
N PRO A 143 7.40 14.99 -7.28
CA PRO A 143 6.40 14.07 -7.81
C PRO A 143 6.73 13.55 -9.22
N ARG A 144 7.25 14.41 -10.11
CA ARG A 144 7.64 14.05 -11.48
C ARG A 144 8.88 13.15 -11.53
N GLU A 145 9.86 13.38 -10.67
CA GLU A 145 11.02 12.49 -10.54
C GLU A 145 10.58 11.12 -10.00
N THR A 146 9.65 11.10 -9.06
CA THR A 146 9.05 9.87 -8.52
C THR A 146 8.32 9.09 -9.61
N ASP A 147 7.44 9.74 -10.39
CA ASP A 147 6.70 9.11 -11.50
C ASP A 147 7.65 8.47 -12.52
N VAL A 148 8.66 9.22 -12.95
CA VAL A 148 9.64 8.76 -13.94
C VAL A 148 10.49 7.62 -13.39
N LEU A 149 10.94 7.71 -12.14
CA LEU A 149 11.77 6.69 -11.52
C LEU A 149 10.98 5.40 -11.24
N ALA A 150 9.72 5.49 -10.86
CA ALA A 150 8.83 4.36 -10.66
C ALA A 150 8.65 3.55 -11.97
N LEU A 151 8.42 4.23 -13.10
CA LEU A 151 8.33 3.58 -14.41
C LEU A 151 9.66 3.00 -14.88
N ALA A 152 10.79 3.44 -14.31
CA ALA A 152 12.10 2.89 -14.58
C ALA A 152 12.38 1.57 -13.84
N ARG A 153 11.53 1.17 -12.89
CA ARG A 153 11.72 0.01 -12.01
C ARG A 153 11.87 -1.29 -12.77
N ASP A 154 11.05 -1.49 -13.80
CA ASP A 154 11.03 -2.72 -14.60
C ASP A 154 12.01 -2.68 -15.79
N GLY A 155 12.95 -1.74 -15.79
CA GLY A 155 13.93 -1.59 -16.86
C GLY A 155 13.38 -0.92 -18.13
N ALA A 156 12.19 -0.31 -18.08
CA ALA A 156 11.55 0.32 -19.25
C ALA A 156 12.48 1.32 -19.96
N PRO A 157 12.60 1.30 -21.30
CA PRO A 157 13.40 2.26 -22.05
C PRO A 157 12.89 3.69 -21.86
N VAL A 158 13.78 4.68 -22.00
CA VAL A 158 13.44 6.11 -21.86
C VAL A 158 12.27 6.50 -22.76
N GLU A 159 12.22 5.99 -23.97
CA GLU A 159 11.18 6.27 -24.97
C GLU A 159 9.81 5.71 -24.55
N GLU A 160 9.80 4.59 -23.84
CA GLU A 160 8.58 4.02 -23.28
C GLU A 160 8.08 4.84 -22.08
N ILE A 161 8.98 5.20 -21.17
CA ILE A 161 8.66 6.06 -20.03
C ILE A 161 8.09 7.39 -20.54
N ALA A 162 8.75 7.99 -21.53
CA ALA A 162 8.34 9.27 -22.12
C ALA A 162 6.90 9.23 -22.66
N ARG A 163 6.53 8.13 -23.32
CA ARG A 163 5.14 7.92 -23.79
C ARG A 163 4.15 7.82 -22.63
N ARG A 164 4.49 7.05 -21.58
CA ARG A 164 3.60 6.83 -20.43
C ARG A 164 3.34 8.11 -19.63
N VAL A 165 4.35 8.99 -19.50
CA VAL A 165 4.22 10.27 -18.76
C VAL A 165 3.92 11.46 -19.65
N SER A 166 3.71 11.26 -20.97
CA SER A 166 3.47 12.32 -21.97
C SER A 166 4.55 13.40 -21.97
N LEU A 167 5.82 12.99 -21.95
CA LEU A 167 7.00 13.86 -21.99
C LEU A 167 7.92 13.51 -23.16
N SER A 168 8.90 14.40 -23.44
CA SER A 168 10.00 14.06 -24.36
C SER A 168 11.03 13.13 -23.71
N GLY A 169 11.73 12.31 -24.51
CA GLY A 169 12.83 11.47 -24.01
C GLY A 169 13.95 12.29 -23.36
N GLY A 170 14.20 13.52 -23.84
CA GLY A 170 15.16 14.44 -23.21
C GLY A 170 14.73 14.87 -21.81
N THR A 171 13.45 15.19 -21.63
CA THR A 171 12.88 15.56 -20.33
C THR A 171 12.95 14.40 -19.34
N VAL A 172 12.64 13.17 -19.78
CA VAL A 172 12.76 11.95 -18.95
C VAL A 172 14.20 11.73 -18.51
N ARG A 173 15.19 11.89 -19.42
CA ARG A 173 16.62 11.77 -19.04
C ARG A 173 17.00 12.80 -17.98
N ASN A 174 16.51 14.03 -18.07
CA ASN A 174 16.77 15.07 -17.10
C ASN A 174 16.20 14.70 -15.70
N TYR A 175 14.96 14.20 -15.64
CA TYR A 175 14.36 13.73 -14.39
C TYR A 175 15.11 12.55 -13.80
N LEU A 176 15.53 11.56 -14.60
CA LEU A 176 16.34 10.44 -14.13
C LEU A 176 17.69 10.92 -13.58
N THR A 177 18.37 11.84 -14.28
CA THR A 177 19.65 12.40 -13.83
C THR A 177 19.48 13.17 -12.51
N ALA A 178 18.44 13.97 -12.38
CA ALA A 178 18.14 14.69 -11.14
C ALA A 178 17.82 13.73 -9.98
N ALA A 179 17.03 12.70 -10.23
CA ALA A 179 16.72 11.67 -9.23
C ALA A 179 17.98 10.91 -8.78
N ILE A 180 18.85 10.49 -9.71
CA ILE A 180 20.14 9.84 -9.41
C ILE A 180 20.99 10.74 -8.50
N ALA A 181 21.12 12.02 -8.83
CA ALA A 181 21.90 12.97 -8.04
C ALA A 181 21.31 13.18 -6.63
N LYS A 182 20.00 13.38 -6.51
CA LYS A 182 19.33 13.58 -5.23
C LYS A 182 19.41 12.37 -4.30
N LEU A 183 19.43 11.16 -4.87
CA LEU A 183 19.54 9.92 -4.13
C LEU A 183 21.00 9.52 -3.82
N GLY A 184 21.98 10.24 -4.35
CA GLY A 184 23.39 9.88 -4.25
C GLY A 184 23.71 8.51 -4.90
N ALA A 185 22.92 8.11 -5.89
CA ALA A 185 23.00 6.83 -6.53
C ALA A 185 24.08 6.80 -7.64
N ALA A 186 24.69 5.64 -7.87
CA ALA A 186 25.72 5.49 -8.89
C ALA A 186 25.16 5.50 -10.34
N ASN A 187 23.93 5.04 -10.50
CA ASN A 187 23.25 4.95 -11.79
C ASN A 187 21.72 4.80 -11.59
N ARG A 188 20.99 4.69 -12.71
CA ARG A 188 19.52 4.55 -12.72
C ARG A 188 19.03 3.33 -11.92
N HIS A 189 19.68 2.18 -12.04
CA HIS A 189 19.26 0.96 -11.33
C HIS A 189 19.47 1.10 -9.82
N ASP A 190 20.58 1.71 -9.43
CA ASP A 190 20.87 2.01 -8.03
C ASP A 190 19.87 3.04 -7.46
N ALA A 191 19.51 4.06 -8.23
CA ALA A 191 18.50 5.04 -7.84
C ALA A 191 17.12 4.38 -7.62
N VAL A 192 16.72 3.47 -8.51
CA VAL A 192 15.49 2.68 -8.36
C VAL A 192 15.56 1.83 -7.08
N ARG A 193 16.67 1.12 -6.85
CA ARG A 193 16.86 0.31 -5.65
C ARG A 193 16.75 1.15 -4.37
N VAL A 194 17.51 2.25 -4.28
CA VAL A 194 17.50 3.15 -3.11
C VAL A 194 16.09 3.71 -2.85
N ALA A 195 15.41 4.20 -3.89
CA ALA A 195 14.08 4.76 -3.75
C ALA A 195 13.03 3.69 -3.35
N ALA A 196 13.15 2.47 -3.90
CA ALA A 196 12.26 1.37 -3.56
C ALA A 196 12.49 0.84 -2.13
N GLU A 197 13.75 0.70 -1.68
CA GLU A 197 14.06 0.30 -0.30
C GLU A 197 13.52 1.28 0.74
N ARG A 198 13.46 2.57 0.40
CA ARG A 198 12.89 3.63 1.25
C ARG A 198 11.38 3.82 1.04
N GLY A 199 10.75 3.07 0.13
CA GLY A 199 9.33 3.19 -0.18
C GLY A 199 8.93 4.52 -0.80
N TRP A 200 9.83 5.16 -1.52
CA TRP A 200 9.56 6.41 -2.24
C TRP A 200 8.98 6.15 -3.64
N ILE A 201 9.20 4.94 -4.19
CA ILE A 201 8.62 4.45 -5.44
C ILE A 201 8.14 3.01 -5.32
#